data_46150a26e3af1167a0ec72e31b4f7a3c
#
_entry.id   46150a26e3af1167a0ec72e31b4f7a3c
#
_cell.length_a   1.000
_cell.length_b   1.000
_cell.length_c   1.000
_cell.angle_alpha   90.00
_cell.angle_beta   90.00
_cell.angle_gamma   90.00
#
_symmetry.space_group_name_H-M   'P 1'
#
loop_
_entity.id
_entity.type
_entity.pdbx_description
1 polymer ?
#
loop_
_entity_poly.entity_id
_entity_poly.type
_entity_poly.pdbx_seq_one_letter_code
_entity_poly.pdbx_strand_id
1 'polypeptide(L)'
;MRESRGAHHHHENEMKSLSIQNLRVSIGDKEIIRGLTLEIPKGEVHAVMGPNGSGKSTLSKAIGGHPDYTVTGGEVLLDGENILGLGPDERSRKGLFLAFQYPMEIPGVSNANFLRAALNARQPEGEEIEATEFYAKLYEEMDKLEMARTFTARSVNEGFSGGEKKRNEILQMAMLKPAYAVLDETDSGLDIDALRIVSAGVNALRGPNLGVLLITHYQRLLDYIVPDVVHVMVEGRIVRSGGKELALELEERGYDFIKDELSEPALA
;
A
#
# COMPACT_ATOMS: atom_id res chain seq x y z
N MET A 1 -30.95 -34.66 36.84
CA MET A 1 -29.56 -34.24 36.75
C MET A 1 -29.04 -34.60 35.39
N ARG A 2 -28.97 -33.65 34.49
CA ARG A 2 -28.20 -33.72 33.23
C ARG A 2 -27.61 -32.36 33.03
N GLU A 3 -26.32 -32.26 33.23
CA GLU A 3 -25.53 -31.07 33.00
C GLU A 3 -25.42 -30.82 31.49
N SER A 4 -25.88 -29.66 31.05
CA SER A 4 -25.62 -29.14 29.73
C SER A 4 -24.21 -28.52 29.71
N ARG A 5 -23.27 -29.18 29.08
CA ARG A 5 -21.96 -28.61 28.77
C ARG A 5 -22.14 -27.56 27.67
N GLY A 6 -22.00 -26.30 28.08
CA GLY A 6 -21.93 -25.20 27.16
C GLY A 6 -20.67 -25.30 26.28
N ALA A 7 -20.88 -25.37 24.99
CA ALA A 7 -19.81 -25.21 24.02
C ALA A 7 -19.30 -23.78 24.06
N HIS A 8 -18.15 -23.58 24.63
CA HIS A 8 -17.40 -22.34 24.47
C HIS A 8 -16.93 -22.27 23.00
N HIS A 9 -17.64 -21.55 22.19
CA HIS A 9 -17.08 -21.08 20.94
C HIS A 9 -16.00 -20.04 21.27
N HIS A 10 -14.76 -20.46 21.28
CA HIS A 10 -13.65 -19.57 21.09
C HIS A 10 -13.79 -19.01 19.65
N HIS A 11 -14.38 -17.84 19.53
CA HIS A 11 -14.10 -16.99 18.39
C HIS A 11 -12.64 -16.59 18.55
N GLU A 12 -11.75 -17.36 17.98
CA GLU A 12 -10.44 -16.86 17.62
C GLU A 12 -10.71 -15.63 16.78
N ASN A 13 -10.37 -14.49 17.34
CA ASN A 13 -10.39 -13.23 16.63
C ASN A 13 -9.27 -13.34 15.61
N GLU A 14 -9.56 -13.97 14.46
CA GLU A 14 -8.61 -14.06 13.37
C GLU A 14 -8.17 -12.65 13.03
N MET A 15 -6.93 -12.34 13.37
CA MET A 15 -6.35 -11.03 13.15
C MET A 15 -6.30 -10.80 11.64
N LYS A 16 -7.14 -9.87 11.14
CA LYS A 16 -7.18 -9.52 9.73
C LYS A 16 -5.91 -8.77 9.37
N SER A 17 -5.26 -9.21 8.31
CA SER A 17 -3.99 -8.66 7.87
C SER A 17 -3.74 -8.84 6.37
N LEU A 18 -2.83 -8.04 5.84
CA LEU A 18 -2.08 -8.35 4.63
C LEU A 18 -0.82 -9.11 5.07
N SER A 19 -0.77 -10.40 4.80
CA SER A 19 0.31 -11.29 5.26
C SER A 19 1.11 -11.82 4.07
N ILE A 20 2.39 -11.50 4.05
CA ILE A 20 3.34 -11.92 3.03
C ILE A 20 4.24 -12.98 3.67
N GLN A 21 4.21 -14.20 3.16
CA GLN A 21 4.89 -15.34 3.77
C GLN A 21 5.87 -15.97 2.80
N ASN A 22 7.16 -15.90 3.13
CA ASN A 22 8.27 -16.50 2.37
C ASN A 22 8.19 -16.19 0.87
N LEU A 23 7.83 -14.97 0.52
CA LEU A 23 7.63 -14.57 -0.85
C LEU A 23 8.95 -14.60 -1.62
N ARG A 24 8.91 -15.23 -2.80
CA ARG A 24 10.01 -15.25 -3.77
C ARG A 24 9.51 -14.73 -5.09
N VAL A 25 10.24 -13.78 -5.65
CA VAL A 25 9.86 -13.10 -6.89
C VAL A 25 11.07 -12.96 -7.78
N SER A 26 10.90 -13.26 -9.05
CA SER A 26 11.93 -13.12 -10.08
C SER A 26 11.46 -12.21 -11.22
N ILE A 27 12.43 -11.54 -11.83
CA ILE A 27 12.28 -10.84 -13.10
C ILE A 27 13.16 -11.58 -14.09
N GLY A 28 12.55 -12.27 -15.07
CA GLY A 28 13.30 -13.19 -15.91
C GLY A 28 13.99 -14.27 -15.06
N ASP A 29 15.30 -14.44 -15.23
CA ASP A 29 16.09 -15.43 -14.49
C ASP A 29 16.64 -14.90 -13.15
N LYS A 30 16.41 -13.62 -12.85
CA LYS A 30 16.96 -12.98 -11.66
C LYS A 30 15.97 -12.98 -10.51
N GLU A 31 16.33 -13.62 -9.40
CA GLU A 31 15.57 -13.57 -8.16
C GLU A 31 15.84 -12.25 -7.43
N ILE A 32 14.78 -11.48 -7.20
CA ILE A 32 14.84 -10.18 -6.53
C ILE A 32 14.35 -10.27 -5.10
N ILE A 33 13.19 -10.89 -4.87
CA ILE A 33 12.64 -11.15 -3.53
C ILE A 33 12.98 -12.59 -3.16
N ARG A 34 13.58 -12.77 -1.99
CA ARG A 34 14.29 -14.01 -1.64
C ARG A 34 13.81 -14.66 -0.34
N GLY A 35 12.51 -14.82 -0.19
CA GLY A 35 11.94 -15.38 1.03
C GLY A 35 11.58 -14.27 2.03
N LEU A 36 10.80 -13.32 1.59
CA LEU A 36 10.37 -12.18 2.39
C LEU A 36 9.12 -12.52 3.18
N THR A 37 9.17 -12.27 4.48
CA THR A 37 8.01 -12.40 5.37
C THR A 37 7.70 -11.06 6.02
N LEU A 38 6.45 -10.63 5.93
CA LEU A 38 5.98 -9.34 6.40
C LEU A 38 4.49 -9.41 6.64
N GLU A 39 4.02 -8.89 7.77
CA GLU A 39 2.60 -8.84 8.10
C GLU A 39 2.17 -7.42 8.46
N ILE A 40 1.12 -6.94 7.81
CA ILE A 40 0.53 -5.64 8.08
C ILE A 40 -0.89 -5.86 8.63
N PRO A 41 -1.08 -5.78 9.95
CA PRO A 41 -2.41 -5.87 10.54
C PRO A 41 -3.32 -4.72 10.07
N LYS A 42 -4.60 -5.02 9.90
CA LYS A 42 -5.59 -3.99 9.64
C LYS A 42 -5.60 -2.97 10.80
N GLY A 43 -5.54 -1.70 10.46
CA GLY A 43 -5.47 -0.62 11.44
C GLY A 43 -4.07 -0.11 11.74
N GLU A 44 -3.04 -0.74 11.20
CA GLU A 44 -1.65 -0.30 11.38
C GLU A 44 -1.03 0.26 10.10
N VAL A 45 -0.04 1.12 10.29
CA VAL A 45 0.82 1.65 9.22
C VAL A 45 2.22 1.09 9.40
N HIS A 46 2.68 0.30 8.44
CA HIS A 46 4.03 -0.24 8.40
C HIS A 46 4.82 0.41 7.28
N ALA A 47 6.04 0.79 7.56
CA ALA A 47 6.96 1.31 6.56
C ALA A 47 8.00 0.26 6.20
N VAL A 48 8.29 0.10 4.92
CA VAL A 48 9.43 -0.67 4.43
C VAL A 48 10.44 0.30 3.85
N MET A 49 11.63 0.29 4.41
CA MET A 49 12.77 1.06 3.98
C MET A 49 13.90 0.13 3.52
N GLY A 50 14.82 0.66 2.76
CA GLY A 50 15.98 -0.10 2.32
C GLY A 50 16.78 0.69 1.28
N PRO A 51 18.04 0.29 1.05
CA PRO A 51 18.86 0.91 0.04
C PRO A 51 18.31 0.65 -1.37
N ASN A 52 18.77 1.45 -2.34
CA ASN A 52 18.47 1.21 -3.73
C ASN A 52 18.93 -0.20 -4.15
N GLY A 53 18.11 -0.89 -4.91
CA GLY A 53 18.38 -2.27 -5.33
C GLY A 53 18.02 -3.34 -4.31
N SER A 54 17.37 -2.97 -3.19
CA SER A 54 16.91 -3.96 -2.20
C SER A 54 15.68 -4.76 -2.60
N GLY A 55 14.94 -4.30 -3.63
CA GLY A 55 13.73 -4.95 -4.13
C GLY A 55 12.42 -4.33 -3.69
N LYS A 56 12.44 -3.11 -3.13
CA LYS A 56 11.23 -2.41 -2.62
C LYS A 56 10.13 -2.26 -3.68
N SER A 57 10.48 -1.77 -4.86
CA SER A 57 9.50 -1.60 -5.95
C SER A 57 9.02 -2.95 -6.50
N THR A 58 9.87 -3.97 -6.51
CA THR A 58 9.49 -5.32 -6.88
C THR A 58 8.47 -5.90 -5.93
N LEU A 59 8.62 -5.65 -4.63
CA LEU A 59 7.66 -6.08 -3.61
C LEU A 59 6.26 -5.52 -3.89
N SER A 60 6.15 -4.22 -4.09
CA SER A 60 4.85 -3.60 -4.33
C SER A 60 4.20 -4.08 -5.63
N LYS A 61 4.96 -4.23 -6.70
CA LYS A 61 4.46 -4.72 -7.99
C LYS A 61 4.01 -6.17 -7.91
N ALA A 62 4.73 -7.02 -7.19
CA ALA A 62 4.35 -8.42 -6.98
C ALA A 62 3.05 -8.54 -6.17
N ILE A 63 2.88 -7.75 -5.10
CA ILE A 63 1.63 -7.70 -4.33
C ILE A 63 0.45 -7.27 -5.24
N GLY A 64 0.70 -6.35 -6.16
CA GLY A 64 -0.30 -5.87 -7.11
C GLY A 64 -0.62 -6.81 -8.26
N GLY A 65 0.16 -7.84 -8.47
CA GLY A 65 -0.04 -8.78 -9.56
C GLY A 65 0.46 -8.30 -10.92
N HIS A 66 1.50 -7.47 -10.94
CA HIS A 66 2.10 -6.99 -12.18
C HIS A 66 2.66 -8.15 -13.01
N PRO A 67 2.31 -8.24 -14.32
CA PRO A 67 2.62 -9.41 -15.14
C PRO A 67 4.12 -9.66 -15.40
N ASP A 68 4.96 -8.63 -15.31
CA ASP A 68 6.40 -8.76 -15.54
C ASP A 68 7.15 -9.41 -14.37
N TYR A 69 6.47 -9.62 -13.24
CA TYR A 69 7.04 -10.15 -12.02
C TYR A 69 6.49 -11.56 -11.78
N THR A 70 7.38 -12.54 -11.71
CA THR A 70 7.01 -13.94 -11.51
C THR A 70 7.20 -14.33 -10.06
N VAL A 71 6.12 -14.70 -9.40
CA VAL A 71 6.17 -15.28 -8.05
C VAL A 71 6.56 -16.74 -8.17
N THR A 72 7.71 -17.11 -7.60
CA THR A 72 8.27 -18.46 -7.64
C THR A 72 8.07 -19.23 -6.34
N GLY A 73 7.64 -18.58 -5.27
CA GLY A 73 7.38 -19.21 -3.98
C GLY A 73 6.70 -18.29 -3.00
N GLY A 74 6.16 -18.88 -1.95
CA GLY A 74 5.49 -18.15 -0.89
C GLY A 74 4.02 -17.83 -1.17
N GLU A 75 3.45 -17.02 -0.30
CA GLU A 75 2.05 -16.65 -0.34
C GLU A 75 1.87 -15.16 -0.04
N VAL A 76 0.81 -14.58 -0.59
CA VAL A 76 0.30 -13.25 -0.20
C VAL A 76 -1.16 -13.43 0.20
N LEU A 77 -1.43 -13.29 1.49
CA LEU A 77 -2.76 -13.51 2.06
C LEU A 77 -3.42 -12.16 2.39
N LEU A 78 -4.60 -11.97 1.87
CA LEU A 78 -5.44 -10.83 2.18
C LEU A 78 -6.60 -11.32 3.05
N ASP A 79 -6.59 -11.00 4.33
CA ASP A 79 -7.54 -11.54 5.32
C ASP A 79 -7.65 -13.07 5.27
N GLY A 80 -6.53 -13.76 5.11
CA GLY A 80 -6.43 -15.22 5.04
C GLY A 80 -6.63 -15.83 3.65
N GLU A 81 -7.01 -15.05 2.65
CA GLU A 81 -7.18 -15.53 1.28
C GLU A 81 -5.93 -15.27 0.44
N ASN A 82 -5.38 -16.31 -0.19
CA ASN A 82 -4.23 -16.17 -1.08
C ASN A 82 -4.66 -15.48 -2.39
N ILE A 83 -4.07 -14.30 -2.65
CA ILE A 83 -4.40 -13.48 -3.82
C ILE A 83 -3.48 -13.70 -5.01
N LEU A 84 -2.48 -14.57 -4.92
CA LEU A 84 -1.49 -14.78 -5.98
C LEU A 84 -2.09 -15.32 -7.29
N GLY A 85 -3.21 -16.04 -7.21
CA GLY A 85 -3.95 -16.53 -8.38
C GLY A 85 -4.89 -15.51 -9.02
N LEU A 86 -5.04 -14.33 -8.42
CA LEU A 86 -5.98 -13.31 -8.87
C LEU A 86 -5.28 -12.26 -9.73
N GLY A 87 -6.01 -11.73 -10.72
CA GLY A 87 -5.54 -10.57 -11.49
C GLY A 87 -5.59 -9.26 -10.68
N PRO A 88 -4.94 -8.19 -11.17
CA PRO A 88 -4.89 -6.92 -10.46
C PRO A 88 -6.25 -6.31 -10.14
N ASP A 89 -7.20 -6.41 -11.05
CA ASP A 89 -8.57 -5.93 -10.88
C ASP A 89 -9.34 -6.73 -9.81
N GLU A 90 -9.17 -8.05 -9.77
CA GLU A 90 -9.75 -8.90 -8.73
C GLU A 90 -9.16 -8.60 -7.35
N ARG A 91 -7.84 -8.40 -7.26
CA ARG A 91 -7.17 -7.98 -6.00
C ARG A 91 -7.72 -6.66 -5.51
N SER A 92 -7.93 -5.70 -6.41
CA SER A 92 -8.53 -4.40 -6.10
C SER A 92 -9.95 -4.55 -5.53
N ARG A 93 -10.79 -5.38 -6.13
CA ARG A 93 -12.14 -5.65 -5.63
C ARG A 93 -12.17 -6.37 -4.28
N LYS A 94 -11.12 -7.10 -3.95
CA LYS A 94 -10.94 -7.73 -2.62
C LYS A 94 -10.51 -6.74 -1.53
N GLY A 95 -10.25 -5.50 -1.88
CA GLY A 95 -9.90 -4.44 -0.94
C GLY A 95 -8.45 -4.02 -0.93
N LEU A 96 -7.64 -4.45 -1.90
CA LEU A 96 -6.25 -4.04 -2.05
C LEU A 96 -6.16 -2.81 -2.95
N PHE A 97 -5.52 -1.76 -2.46
CA PHE A 97 -5.20 -0.56 -3.24
C PHE A 97 -3.68 -0.43 -3.42
N LEU A 98 -3.26 -0.18 -4.66
CA LEU A 98 -1.89 0.16 -4.98
C LEU A 98 -1.85 1.49 -5.73
N ALA A 99 -1.10 2.44 -5.19
CA ALA A 99 -1.03 3.79 -5.71
C ALA A 99 -0.48 3.87 -7.14
N PHE A 100 0.42 2.96 -7.51
CA PHE A 100 1.00 2.94 -8.85
C PHE A 100 0.24 2.10 -9.89
N GLN A 101 -0.87 1.46 -9.52
CA GLN A 101 -1.66 0.66 -10.49
C GLN A 101 -2.17 1.49 -11.68
N TYR A 102 -2.28 2.79 -11.47
CA TYR A 102 -2.77 3.73 -12.48
C TYR A 102 -1.86 4.93 -12.69
N PRO A 103 -0.50 4.76 -12.78
CA PRO A 103 0.36 5.88 -13.14
C PRO A 103 0.24 6.23 -14.62
N MET A 104 -0.44 5.38 -15.40
CA MET A 104 -0.63 5.59 -16.83
C MET A 104 -1.70 6.65 -17.07
N GLU A 105 -1.41 7.54 -18.00
CA GLU A 105 -2.40 8.42 -18.57
C GLU A 105 -3.48 7.58 -19.28
N ILE A 106 -4.75 7.91 -19.07
CA ILE A 106 -5.87 7.28 -19.78
C ILE A 106 -6.55 8.38 -20.59
N PRO A 107 -6.11 8.61 -21.84
CA PRO A 107 -6.69 9.66 -22.69
C PRO A 107 -8.18 9.43 -22.94
N GLY A 108 -8.95 10.49 -22.83
CA GLY A 108 -10.39 10.45 -23.08
C GLY A 108 -11.24 9.91 -21.93
N VAL A 109 -10.64 9.44 -20.84
CA VAL A 109 -11.38 9.03 -19.64
C VAL A 109 -11.14 10.04 -18.52
N SER A 110 -12.18 10.76 -18.13
CA SER A 110 -12.07 11.73 -17.04
C SER A 110 -11.88 11.04 -15.69
N ASN A 111 -11.25 11.76 -14.75
CA ASN A 111 -11.07 11.27 -13.38
C ASN A 111 -12.41 10.90 -12.71
N ALA A 112 -13.44 11.71 -12.91
CA ALA A 112 -14.77 11.45 -12.36
C ALA A 112 -15.38 10.15 -12.93
N ASN A 113 -15.31 9.96 -14.23
CA ASN A 113 -15.83 8.76 -14.88
C ASN A 113 -15.05 7.51 -14.48
N PHE A 114 -13.73 7.62 -14.37
CA PHE A 114 -12.87 6.53 -13.89
C PHE A 114 -13.23 6.09 -12.48
N LEU A 115 -13.34 7.03 -11.54
CA LEU A 115 -13.68 6.75 -10.15
C LEU A 115 -15.09 6.18 -10.01
N ARG A 116 -16.05 6.74 -10.74
CA ARG A 116 -17.42 6.25 -10.73
C ARG A 116 -17.51 4.81 -11.24
N ALA A 117 -16.83 4.50 -12.34
CA ALA A 117 -16.77 3.15 -12.87
C ALA A 117 -16.12 2.17 -11.88
N ALA A 118 -15.03 2.58 -11.22
CA ALA A 118 -14.36 1.77 -10.21
C ALA A 118 -15.24 1.50 -8.99
N LEU A 119 -16.02 2.49 -8.55
CA LEU A 119 -16.96 2.32 -7.45
C LEU A 119 -18.15 1.44 -7.84
N ASN A 120 -18.71 1.61 -9.04
CA ASN A 120 -19.79 0.78 -9.53
C ASN A 120 -19.36 -0.70 -9.65
N ALA A 121 -18.12 -0.97 -10.02
CA ALA A 121 -17.58 -2.33 -10.09
C ALA A 121 -17.54 -3.04 -8.73
N ARG A 122 -17.59 -2.29 -7.63
CA ARG A 122 -17.61 -2.79 -6.25
C ARG A 122 -19.03 -2.94 -5.68
N GLN A 123 -20.04 -2.47 -6.40
CA GLN A 123 -21.42 -2.61 -5.98
C GLN A 123 -21.96 -4.01 -6.35
N PRO A 124 -23.02 -4.49 -5.67
CA PRO A 124 -23.74 -5.67 -6.11
C PRO A 124 -24.19 -5.57 -7.58
N GLU A 125 -24.23 -6.68 -8.26
CA GLU A 125 -24.60 -6.73 -9.68
C GLU A 125 -25.95 -6.03 -9.93
N GLY A 126 -25.96 -5.10 -10.89
CA GLY A 126 -27.14 -4.31 -11.24
C GLY A 126 -27.39 -3.07 -10.38
N GLU A 127 -26.55 -2.83 -9.36
CA GLU A 127 -26.61 -1.61 -8.55
C GLU A 127 -25.56 -0.59 -9.00
N GLU A 128 -25.98 0.66 -9.10
CA GLU A 128 -25.10 1.79 -9.40
C GLU A 128 -25.19 2.85 -8.30
N ILE A 129 -24.05 3.55 -8.07
CA ILE A 129 -24.03 4.69 -7.16
C ILE A 129 -24.78 5.85 -7.79
N GLU A 130 -25.68 6.46 -7.03
CA GLU A 130 -26.38 7.65 -7.46
C GLU A 130 -25.41 8.81 -7.75
N ALA A 131 -25.60 9.48 -8.89
CA ALA A 131 -24.70 10.54 -9.36
C ALA A 131 -24.55 11.68 -8.34
N THR A 132 -25.63 12.11 -7.74
CA THR A 132 -25.63 13.22 -6.76
C THR A 132 -24.82 12.86 -5.52
N GLU A 133 -24.99 11.66 -4.99
CA GLU A 133 -24.24 11.13 -3.85
C GLU A 133 -22.75 10.99 -4.18
N PHE A 134 -22.43 10.45 -5.36
CA PHE A 134 -21.05 10.31 -5.84
C PHE A 134 -20.34 11.67 -5.91
N TYR A 135 -20.93 12.66 -6.57
CA TYR A 135 -20.28 13.96 -6.74
C TYR A 135 -20.18 14.75 -5.43
N ALA A 136 -21.15 14.62 -4.52
CA ALA A 136 -21.05 15.21 -3.20
C ALA A 136 -19.84 14.67 -2.42
N LYS A 137 -19.65 13.37 -2.43
CA LYS A 137 -18.50 12.72 -1.78
C LYS A 137 -17.18 13.07 -2.46
N LEU A 138 -17.15 13.06 -3.79
CA LEU A 138 -15.98 13.41 -4.58
C LEU A 138 -15.48 14.82 -4.25
N TYR A 139 -16.38 15.79 -4.25
CA TYR A 139 -16.03 17.20 -3.96
C TYR A 139 -15.58 17.40 -2.51
N GLU A 140 -16.19 16.70 -1.56
CA GLU A 140 -15.76 16.72 -0.16
C GLU A 140 -14.32 16.23 -0.01
N GLU A 141 -13.97 15.10 -0.64
CA GLU A 141 -12.63 14.55 -0.58
C GLU A 141 -11.60 15.39 -1.36
N MET A 142 -12.00 15.96 -2.48
CA MET A 142 -11.15 16.87 -3.25
C MET A 142 -10.81 18.13 -2.47
N ASP A 143 -11.76 18.70 -1.75
CA ASP A 143 -11.55 19.90 -0.94
C ASP A 143 -10.51 19.64 0.18
N LYS A 144 -10.52 18.46 0.79
CA LYS A 144 -9.51 18.04 1.77
C LYS A 144 -8.09 17.97 1.19
N LEU A 145 -7.98 17.67 -0.09
CA LEU A 145 -6.70 17.55 -0.80
C LEU A 145 -6.31 18.85 -1.53
N GLU A 146 -7.08 19.91 -1.36
CA GLU A 146 -6.88 21.19 -2.04
C GLU A 146 -6.80 21.02 -3.57
N MET A 147 -7.67 20.18 -4.13
CA MET A 147 -7.78 19.92 -5.56
C MET A 147 -8.88 20.78 -6.18
N ALA A 148 -8.57 21.44 -7.28
CA ALA A 148 -9.56 22.20 -8.03
C ALA A 148 -10.59 21.26 -8.67
N ARG A 149 -11.87 21.62 -8.64
CA ARG A 149 -12.96 20.80 -9.21
C ARG A 149 -12.82 20.56 -10.71
N THR A 150 -12.07 21.39 -11.41
CA THR A 150 -11.71 21.19 -12.82
C THR A 150 -10.97 19.87 -13.09
N PHE A 151 -10.31 19.28 -12.07
CA PHE A 151 -9.68 17.96 -12.19
C PHE A 151 -10.66 16.85 -12.53
N THR A 152 -11.94 16.99 -12.18
CA THR A 152 -12.95 15.96 -12.47
C THR A 152 -13.14 15.73 -13.96
N ALA A 153 -12.98 16.76 -14.77
CA ALA A 153 -13.15 16.70 -16.22
C ALA A 153 -11.86 16.37 -16.98
N ARG A 154 -10.70 16.45 -16.32
CA ARG A 154 -9.41 16.09 -16.95
C ARG A 154 -9.29 14.58 -17.07
N SER A 155 -8.64 14.13 -18.15
CA SER A 155 -8.29 12.72 -18.33
C SER A 155 -7.36 12.26 -17.21
N VAL A 156 -7.49 10.97 -16.83
CA VAL A 156 -6.73 10.38 -15.73
C VAL A 156 -5.22 10.58 -15.94
N ASN A 157 -4.60 11.31 -15.03
CA ASN A 157 -3.17 11.64 -14.97
C ASN A 157 -2.58 12.35 -16.21
N GLU A 158 -3.39 12.69 -17.21
CA GLU A 158 -2.91 13.37 -18.41
C GLU A 158 -2.45 14.80 -18.09
N GLY A 159 -1.16 15.06 -18.31
CA GLY A 159 -0.56 16.35 -18.05
C GLY A 159 -0.48 16.72 -16.56
N PHE A 160 -0.66 15.78 -15.64
CA PHE A 160 -0.54 16.03 -14.21
C PHE A 160 0.93 16.20 -13.81
N SER A 161 1.19 17.16 -12.92
CA SER A 161 2.47 17.24 -12.20
C SER A 161 2.63 16.05 -11.25
N GLY A 162 3.83 15.85 -10.71
CA GLY A 162 4.09 14.82 -9.70
C GLY A 162 3.19 14.98 -8.47
N GLY A 163 3.03 16.22 -7.97
CA GLY A 163 2.14 16.53 -6.85
C GLY A 163 0.67 16.27 -7.15
N GLU A 164 0.22 16.62 -8.35
CA GLU A 164 -1.15 16.36 -8.79
C GLU A 164 -1.44 14.87 -8.91
N LYS A 165 -0.50 14.08 -9.45
CA LYS A 165 -0.62 12.62 -9.50
C LYS A 165 -0.76 12.01 -8.11
N LYS A 166 0.04 12.46 -7.15
CA LYS A 166 -0.01 11.97 -5.77
C LYS A 166 -1.32 12.34 -5.08
N ARG A 167 -1.80 13.56 -5.23
CA ARG A 167 -3.11 13.96 -4.70
C ARG A 167 -4.23 13.12 -5.30
N ASN A 168 -4.15 12.84 -6.60
CA ASN A 168 -5.13 11.99 -7.28
C ASN A 168 -5.12 10.54 -6.76
N GLU A 169 -3.94 9.99 -6.46
CA GLU A 169 -3.82 8.68 -5.81
C GLU A 169 -4.50 8.64 -4.44
N ILE A 170 -4.30 9.67 -3.62
CA ILE A 170 -4.96 9.76 -2.31
C ILE A 170 -6.47 9.96 -2.46
N LEU A 171 -6.91 10.74 -3.44
CA LEU A 171 -8.33 10.88 -3.77
C LEU A 171 -8.97 9.53 -4.12
N GLN A 172 -8.32 8.74 -4.95
CA GLN A 172 -8.76 7.39 -5.30
C GLN A 172 -8.87 6.52 -4.04
N MET A 173 -7.86 6.54 -3.18
CA MET A 173 -7.86 5.80 -1.92
C MET A 173 -9.03 6.24 -1.00
N ALA A 174 -9.28 7.54 -0.89
CA ALA A 174 -10.38 8.08 -0.11
C ALA A 174 -11.75 7.65 -0.64
N MET A 175 -11.91 7.64 -1.96
CA MET A 175 -13.17 7.27 -2.61
C MET A 175 -13.41 5.75 -2.58
N LEU A 176 -12.39 4.95 -2.83
CA LEU A 176 -12.50 3.49 -2.93
C LEU A 176 -12.53 2.79 -1.58
N LYS A 177 -12.05 3.41 -0.52
CA LYS A 177 -12.03 2.89 0.86
C LYS A 177 -11.49 1.44 0.94
N PRO A 178 -10.24 1.22 0.54
CA PRO A 178 -9.66 -0.11 0.56
C PRO A 178 -9.49 -0.61 2.01
N ALA A 179 -9.36 -1.93 2.15
CA ALA A 179 -8.98 -2.54 3.42
C ALA A 179 -7.47 -2.45 3.67
N TYR A 180 -6.69 -2.51 2.59
CA TYR A 180 -5.23 -2.38 2.62
C TYR A 180 -4.75 -1.52 1.47
N ALA A 181 -3.83 -0.62 1.76
CA ALA A 181 -3.19 0.24 0.76
C ALA A 181 -1.68 0.02 0.75
N VAL A 182 -1.12 -0.17 -0.42
CA VAL A 182 0.32 -0.20 -0.64
C VAL A 182 0.71 1.08 -1.35
N LEU A 183 1.47 1.93 -0.67
CA LEU A 183 1.91 3.22 -1.15
C LEU A 183 3.42 3.15 -1.44
N ASP A 184 3.77 3.10 -2.72
CA ASP A 184 5.16 3.12 -3.16
C ASP A 184 5.59 4.56 -3.43
N GLU A 185 6.41 5.09 -2.54
CA GLU A 185 6.91 6.46 -2.57
C GLU A 185 8.40 6.54 -2.94
N THR A 186 8.90 5.53 -3.68
CA THR A 186 10.32 5.45 -4.04
C THR A 186 10.77 6.52 -5.03
N ASP A 187 9.85 7.02 -5.86
CA ASP A 187 10.11 8.03 -6.90
C ASP A 187 9.51 9.41 -6.59
N SER A 188 9.12 9.64 -5.34
CA SER A 188 8.45 10.88 -4.97
C SER A 188 9.43 12.06 -4.94
N GLY A 189 9.39 12.89 -5.99
CA GLY A 189 10.04 14.21 -6.03
C GLY A 189 9.08 15.31 -5.59
N LEU A 190 8.30 15.10 -4.52
CA LEU A 190 7.32 16.07 -4.04
C LEU A 190 8.02 17.25 -3.37
N ASP A 191 7.53 18.47 -3.66
CA ASP A 191 7.89 19.63 -2.87
C ASP A 191 7.25 19.53 -1.46
N ILE A 192 7.69 20.42 -0.56
CA ILE A 192 7.26 20.38 0.84
C ILE A 192 5.75 20.57 0.99
N ASP A 193 5.13 21.42 0.18
CA ASP A 193 3.70 21.68 0.26
C ASP A 193 2.87 20.48 -0.23
N ALA A 194 3.27 19.88 -1.34
CA ALA A 194 2.63 18.66 -1.85
C ALA A 194 2.81 17.49 -0.87
N LEU A 195 4.01 17.33 -0.30
CA LEU A 195 4.29 16.32 0.72
C LEU A 195 3.38 16.48 1.94
N ARG A 196 3.19 17.70 2.42
CA ARG A 196 2.31 18.00 3.56
C ARG A 196 0.86 17.63 3.27
N ILE A 197 0.34 18.01 2.10
CA ILE A 197 -1.05 17.75 1.71
C ILE A 197 -1.30 16.26 1.54
N VAL A 198 -0.42 15.56 0.83
CA VAL A 198 -0.50 14.11 0.62
C VAL A 198 -0.43 13.36 1.95
N SER A 199 0.50 13.74 2.82
CA SER A 199 0.66 13.11 4.13
C SER A 199 -0.54 13.35 5.03
N ALA A 200 -1.10 14.56 5.04
CA ALA A 200 -2.32 14.86 5.76
C ALA A 200 -3.50 14.02 5.25
N GLY A 201 -3.59 13.81 3.94
CA GLY A 201 -4.60 12.96 3.32
C GLY A 201 -4.48 11.49 3.79
N VAL A 202 -3.29 10.93 3.79
CA VAL A 202 -3.05 9.58 4.29
C VAL A 202 -3.41 9.48 5.78
N ASN A 203 -2.94 10.43 6.59
CA ASN A 203 -3.23 10.45 8.03
C ASN A 203 -4.72 10.56 8.34
N ALA A 204 -5.48 11.30 7.54
CA ALA A 204 -6.93 11.39 7.68
C ALA A 204 -7.65 10.08 7.39
N LEU A 205 -7.08 9.23 6.56
CA LEU A 205 -7.65 7.91 6.20
C LEU A 205 -7.24 6.80 7.17
N ARG A 206 -6.21 7.01 7.99
CA ARG A 206 -5.78 6.04 9.02
C ARG A 206 -6.93 5.73 9.96
N GLY A 207 -7.04 4.47 10.33
CA GLY A 207 -8.06 4.02 11.26
C GLY A 207 -8.10 2.51 11.37
N PRO A 208 -9.03 1.95 12.16
CA PRO A 208 -9.08 0.52 12.46
C PRO A 208 -9.40 -0.37 11.25
N ASN A 209 -9.93 0.23 10.18
CA ASN A 209 -10.37 -0.49 9.00
C ASN A 209 -9.39 -0.44 7.82
N LEU A 210 -8.24 0.22 7.98
CA LEU A 210 -7.23 0.38 6.94
C LEU A 210 -5.85 -0.03 7.43
N GLY A 211 -5.26 -1.04 6.78
CA GLY A 211 -3.84 -1.36 6.89
C GLY A 211 -3.05 -0.66 5.78
N VAL A 212 -1.92 -0.07 6.10
CA VAL A 212 -1.08 0.65 5.14
C VAL A 212 0.33 0.08 5.14
N LEU A 213 0.82 -0.28 3.96
CA LEU A 213 2.22 -0.57 3.70
C LEU A 213 2.81 0.60 2.92
N LEU A 214 3.67 1.37 3.58
CA LEU A 214 4.36 2.51 3.00
C LEU A 214 5.78 2.10 2.61
N ILE A 215 6.10 2.18 1.33
CA ILE A 215 7.42 1.84 0.82
C ILE A 215 8.14 3.12 0.45
N THR A 216 9.28 3.39 1.08
CA THR A 216 10.03 4.62 0.87
C THR A 216 11.51 4.42 1.14
N HIS A 217 12.34 5.24 0.51
CA HIS A 217 13.75 5.39 0.89
C HIS A 217 14.01 6.73 1.61
N TYR A 218 12.96 7.56 1.77
CA TYR A 218 13.04 8.86 2.44
C TYR A 218 12.58 8.75 3.89
N GLN A 219 13.51 8.88 4.83
CA GLN A 219 13.17 8.95 6.25
C GLN A 219 12.31 10.18 6.57
N ARG A 220 12.50 11.27 5.82
CA ARG A 220 11.73 12.51 6.03
C ARG A 220 10.22 12.29 5.84
N LEU A 221 9.79 11.39 4.96
CA LEU A 221 8.38 11.06 4.80
C LEU A 221 7.79 10.51 6.10
N LEU A 222 8.58 9.78 6.88
CA LEU A 222 8.15 9.19 8.15
C LEU A 222 7.98 10.22 9.28
N ASP A 223 8.45 11.44 9.09
CA ASP A 223 8.16 12.56 10.00
C ASP A 223 6.72 13.06 9.83
N TYR A 224 6.16 12.90 8.65
CA TYR A 224 4.78 13.31 8.31
C TYR A 224 3.79 12.17 8.44
N ILE A 225 4.17 10.97 8.02
CA ILE A 225 3.36 9.75 8.18
C ILE A 225 4.13 8.82 9.12
N VAL A 226 3.85 8.95 10.42
CA VAL A 226 4.56 8.17 11.45
C VAL A 226 4.05 6.74 11.44
N PRO A 227 4.90 5.75 11.10
CA PRO A 227 4.48 4.36 11.08
C PRO A 227 4.42 3.75 12.48
N ASP A 228 3.61 2.71 12.64
CA ASP A 228 3.60 1.88 13.85
C ASP A 228 4.84 0.97 13.91
N VAL A 229 5.27 0.46 12.76
CA VAL A 229 6.45 -0.40 12.64
C VAL A 229 7.25 -0.02 11.41
N VAL A 230 8.56 -0.04 11.53
CA VAL A 230 9.53 0.16 10.44
C VAL A 230 10.25 -1.16 10.18
N HIS A 231 10.30 -1.56 8.92
CA HIS A 231 11.02 -2.73 8.45
C HIS A 231 12.14 -2.31 7.51
N VAL A 232 13.30 -2.94 7.65
CA VAL A 232 14.43 -2.70 6.74
C VAL A 232 14.58 -3.88 5.80
N MET A 233 14.56 -3.57 4.51
CA MET A 233 14.71 -4.53 3.43
C MET A 233 16.09 -4.41 2.82
N VAL A 234 16.81 -5.53 2.76
CA VAL A 234 18.11 -5.65 2.13
C VAL A 234 18.15 -6.93 1.31
N GLU A 235 18.58 -6.83 0.07
CA GLU A 235 18.72 -7.98 -0.83
C GLU A 235 17.49 -8.91 -0.88
N GLY A 236 16.33 -8.33 -0.99
CA GLY A 236 15.07 -9.06 -1.15
C GLY A 236 14.52 -9.71 0.13
N ARG A 237 15.01 -9.33 1.30
CA ARG A 237 14.56 -9.85 2.60
C ARG A 237 14.33 -8.74 3.60
N ILE A 238 13.41 -8.95 4.52
CA ILE A 238 13.29 -8.13 5.73
C ILE A 238 14.35 -8.61 6.72
N VAL A 239 15.28 -7.74 7.05
CA VAL A 239 16.44 -8.09 7.90
C VAL A 239 16.35 -7.51 9.29
N ARG A 240 15.54 -6.48 9.50
CA ARG A 240 15.34 -5.86 10.80
C ARG A 240 13.97 -5.17 10.83
N SER A 241 13.34 -5.20 12.00
CA SER A 241 12.10 -4.48 12.25
C SER A 241 12.16 -3.80 13.62
N GLY A 242 11.51 -2.66 13.74
CA GLY A 242 11.49 -1.88 14.97
C GLY A 242 10.49 -0.76 14.91
N GLY A 243 10.52 0.10 15.92
CA GLY A 243 9.67 1.26 16.01
C GLY A 243 10.32 2.51 15.41
N LYS A 244 9.87 3.65 15.89
CA LYS A 244 10.35 4.97 15.46
C LYS A 244 11.87 5.14 15.64
N GLU A 245 12.44 4.56 16.68
CA GLU A 245 13.88 4.61 16.96
C GLU A 245 14.71 3.99 15.83
N LEU A 246 14.20 2.96 15.15
CA LEU A 246 14.89 2.38 13.99
C LEU A 246 14.94 3.36 12.82
N ALA A 247 13.87 4.10 12.55
CA ALA A 247 13.86 5.13 11.53
C ALA A 247 14.87 6.24 11.82
N LEU A 248 14.95 6.68 13.07
CA LEU A 248 15.93 7.68 13.52
C LEU A 248 17.37 7.18 13.39
N GLU A 249 17.63 5.93 13.73
CA GLU A 249 18.94 5.31 13.58
C GLU A 249 19.36 5.22 12.09
N LEU A 250 18.44 4.90 11.19
CA LEU A 250 18.68 4.90 9.75
C LEU A 250 18.98 6.32 9.22
N GLU A 251 18.32 7.33 9.74
CA GLU A 251 18.57 8.72 9.39
C GLU A 251 20.00 9.16 9.79
N GLU A 252 20.47 8.77 10.98
CA GLU A 252 21.79 9.12 11.49
C GLU A 252 22.91 8.29 10.85
N ARG A 253 22.70 6.99 10.65
CA ARG A 253 23.76 6.04 10.30
C ARG A 253 23.66 5.49 8.87
N GLY A 254 22.55 5.74 8.16
CA GLY A 254 22.28 5.10 6.86
C GLY A 254 22.04 3.60 6.99
N TYR A 255 22.20 2.87 5.89
CA TYR A 255 21.99 1.42 5.86
C TYR A 255 23.26 0.59 6.07
N ASP A 256 24.43 1.22 6.01
CA ASP A 256 25.73 0.50 6.04
C ASP A 256 25.93 -0.31 7.31
N PHE A 257 25.50 0.21 8.47
CA PHE A 257 25.64 -0.52 9.72
C PHE A 257 24.83 -1.82 9.76
N ILE A 258 23.68 -1.86 9.09
CA ILE A 258 22.86 -3.09 8.97
C ILE A 258 23.53 -4.07 8.02
N LYS A 259 24.09 -3.61 6.91
CA LYS A 259 24.84 -4.45 5.98
C LYS A 259 26.08 -5.02 6.66
N ASP A 260 26.79 -4.23 7.46
CA ASP A 260 27.94 -4.66 8.20
C ASP A 260 27.60 -5.73 9.25
N GLU A 261 26.49 -5.57 9.98
CA GLU A 261 25.97 -6.59 10.90
C GLU A 261 25.66 -7.91 10.21
N LEU A 262 25.09 -7.86 8.99
CA LEU A 262 24.76 -9.05 8.21
C LEU A 262 25.98 -9.75 7.62
N SER A 263 27.08 -9.02 7.38
CA SER A 263 28.32 -9.56 6.82
C SER A 263 29.27 -10.10 7.90
N GLU A 264 29.04 -9.83 9.18
CA GLU A 264 29.81 -10.43 10.26
C GLU A 264 29.52 -11.92 10.36
N PRO A 265 30.56 -12.78 10.35
CA PRO A 265 30.35 -14.21 10.52
C PRO A 265 29.74 -14.46 11.90
N ALA A 266 28.68 -15.28 11.94
CA ALA A 266 28.10 -15.73 13.19
C ALA A 266 29.21 -16.34 14.05
N LEU A 267 29.48 -15.74 15.20
CA LEU A 267 30.36 -16.32 16.21
C LEU A 267 29.66 -17.59 16.72
N ALA A 268 30.25 -18.70 16.40
CA ALA A 268 29.78 -20.00 16.88
C ALA A 268 29.86 -20.07 18.40
#